data_0794e2d0075be3d215c8ac97ae28f295
#
_entry.id   0794e2d0075be3d215c8ac97ae28f295
#
_cell.length_a   1.000
_cell.length_b   1.000
_cell.length_c   1.000
_cell.angle_alpha   90.00
_cell.angle_beta   90.00
_cell.angle_gamma   90.00
#
_symmetry.space_group_name_H-M   'P 1'
#
loop_
_entity.id
_entity.type
_entity.pdbx_description
1 polymer ?
#
loop_
_entity_poly.entity_id
_entity_poly.type
_entity_poly.pdbx_seq_one_letter_code
_entity_poly.pdbx_strand_id
1 'polypeptide(L)'
;MRTTLPAMVTLAMLIAAWPAMADQASQPGSVQVPIAAQNGSNQTGVATLTPTSDNKTRVDITLTGEPDGASEPAHIHKGPCKSLDPKPTYPLTSVAGGKSTTVVDVPLSQLQTGSLAINLHESASAIQNYVACGNIPAAAGM
;
A
#
# COMPACT_ATOMS: atom_id res chain seq x y z
N MET A 1 10.44 -65.60 -40.05
CA MET A 1 10.84 -64.93 -38.78
C MET A 1 10.44 -63.48 -38.88
N ARG A 2 9.40 -63.09 -38.16
CA ARG A 2 8.96 -61.69 -38.08
C ARG A 2 9.25 -61.20 -36.67
N THR A 3 10.20 -60.31 -36.54
CA THR A 3 10.54 -59.65 -35.29
C THR A 3 9.68 -58.39 -35.12
N THR A 4 8.76 -58.45 -34.17
CA THR A 4 7.97 -57.27 -33.74
C THR A 4 8.75 -56.51 -32.71
N LEU A 5 9.05 -55.19 -32.99
CA LEU A 5 9.58 -54.27 -32.02
C LEU A 5 8.44 -53.72 -31.14
N PRO A 6 8.63 -53.59 -29.85
CA PRO A 6 7.67 -52.89 -29.00
C PRO A 6 7.77 -51.38 -29.12
N ALA A 7 6.65 -50.69 -29.29
CA ALA A 7 6.55 -49.23 -29.26
C ALA A 7 6.76 -48.73 -27.84
N MET A 8 7.78 -47.92 -27.62
CA MET A 8 7.98 -47.17 -26.39
C MET A 8 6.99 -46.01 -26.36
N VAL A 9 6.02 -46.04 -25.44
CA VAL A 9 5.14 -44.91 -25.10
C VAL A 9 5.91 -44.04 -24.14
N THR A 10 6.38 -42.90 -24.60
CA THR A 10 6.95 -41.84 -23.76
C THR A 10 5.80 -41.05 -23.12
N LEU A 11 5.61 -41.25 -21.82
CA LEU A 11 4.69 -40.49 -21.00
C LEU A 11 5.31 -39.10 -20.74
N ALA A 12 4.83 -38.07 -21.44
CA ALA A 12 5.23 -36.68 -21.18
C ALA A 12 4.54 -36.21 -19.89
N MET A 13 5.31 -36.04 -18.82
CA MET A 13 4.84 -35.38 -17.60
C MET A 13 4.75 -33.87 -17.86
N LEU A 14 3.52 -33.36 -17.93
CA LEU A 14 3.23 -31.94 -17.89
C LEU A 14 3.45 -31.43 -16.45
N ILE A 15 4.59 -30.80 -16.22
CA ILE A 15 4.83 -30.09 -14.97
C ILE A 15 4.05 -28.77 -15.07
N ALA A 16 2.91 -28.68 -14.39
CA ALA A 16 2.19 -27.43 -14.21
C ALA A 16 3.04 -26.49 -13.33
N ALA A 17 3.65 -25.48 -13.93
CA ALA A 17 4.30 -24.41 -13.18
C ALA A 17 3.20 -23.56 -12.52
N TRP A 18 3.07 -23.65 -11.22
CA TRP A 18 2.24 -22.72 -10.45
C TRP A 18 2.94 -21.36 -10.46
N PRO A 19 2.18 -20.26 -10.72
CA PRO A 19 2.78 -18.94 -10.57
C PRO A 19 3.19 -18.79 -9.10
N ALA A 20 4.47 -18.60 -8.87
CA ALA A 20 4.98 -18.21 -7.57
C ALA A 20 4.30 -16.87 -7.23
N MET A 21 3.42 -16.84 -6.22
CA MET A 21 3.01 -15.60 -5.60
C MET A 21 4.30 -14.97 -5.08
N ALA A 22 4.69 -13.84 -5.68
CA ALA A 22 5.81 -13.06 -5.18
C ALA A 22 5.42 -12.65 -3.76
N ASP A 23 6.03 -13.30 -2.78
CA ASP A 23 6.01 -12.89 -1.39
C ASP A 23 6.53 -11.45 -1.38
N GLN A 24 5.67 -10.49 -1.07
CA GLN A 24 6.10 -9.11 -0.89
C GLN A 24 6.86 -9.05 0.42
N ALA A 25 8.08 -9.57 0.40
CA ALA A 25 9.00 -9.45 1.51
C ALA A 25 9.15 -7.97 1.82
N SER A 26 8.69 -7.56 3.02
CA SER A 26 8.89 -6.22 3.54
C SER A 26 10.38 -5.89 3.45
N GLN A 27 10.74 -4.84 2.71
CA GLN A 27 12.14 -4.42 2.64
C GLN A 27 12.64 -4.10 4.06
N PRO A 28 13.89 -4.49 4.41
CA PRO A 28 14.43 -4.17 5.73
C PRO A 28 14.30 -2.67 6.04
N GLY A 29 13.70 -2.36 7.20
CA GLY A 29 13.48 -0.98 7.63
C GLY A 29 12.18 -0.35 7.12
N SER A 30 11.35 -1.04 6.32
CA SER A 30 10.04 -0.53 5.93
C SER A 30 9.02 -0.68 7.07
N VAL A 31 8.03 0.21 7.07
CA VAL A 31 6.93 0.24 8.04
C VAL A 31 5.61 0.09 7.29
N GLN A 32 4.77 -0.81 7.76
CA GLN A 32 3.41 -0.95 7.24
C GLN A 32 2.40 -0.22 8.12
N VAL A 33 1.52 0.50 7.46
CA VAL A 33 0.42 1.27 8.07
C VAL A 33 -0.89 0.69 7.56
N PRO A 34 -1.61 -0.09 8.38
CA PRO A 34 -2.95 -0.54 8.02
C PRO A 34 -3.87 0.66 7.81
N ILE A 35 -4.62 0.65 6.72
CA ILE A 35 -5.60 1.70 6.38
C ILE A 35 -7.00 1.12 6.54
N ALA A 36 -7.78 1.74 7.41
CA ALA A 36 -9.14 1.34 7.71
C ALA A 36 -10.16 2.30 7.08
N ALA A 37 -11.32 1.78 6.72
CA ALA A 37 -12.41 2.55 6.17
C ALA A 37 -12.92 3.60 7.16
N GLN A 38 -13.32 4.75 6.64
CA GLN A 38 -14.02 5.81 7.38
C GLN A 38 -15.36 6.13 6.70
N ASN A 39 -16.29 6.62 7.50
CA ASN A 39 -17.59 7.15 7.04
C ASN A 39 -18.37 6.17 6.13
N GLY A 40 -18.25 4.87 6.39
CA GLY A 40 -19.00 3.85 5.64
C GLY A 40 -18.50 3.61 4.20
N SER A 41 -17.29 4.05 3.85
CA SER A 41 -16.73 3.91 2.52
C SER A 41 -16.45 2.45 2.11
N ASN A 42 -16.23 1.56 3.09
CA ASN A 42 -15.74 0.18 2.88
C ASN A 42 -14.36 0.10 2.20
N GLN A 43 -13.61 1.19 2.17
CA GLN A 43 -12.28 1.23 1.56
C GLN A 43 -11.23 0.87 2.60
N THR A 44 -10.42 -0.13 2.32
CA THR A 44 -9.37 -0.61 3.21
C THR A 44 -8.09 -0.91 2.44
N GLY A 45 -6.97 -0.89 3.11
CA GLY A 45 -5.72 -1.18 2.46
C GLY A 45 -4.50 -1.12 3.37
N VAL A 46 -3.37 -0.86 2.77
CA VAL A 46 -2.09 -0.70 3.47
C VAL A 46 -1.24 0.37 2.80
N ALA A 47 -0.55 1.16 3.59
CA ALA A 47 0.55 1.98 3.12
C ALA A 47 1.87 1.36 3.60
N THR A 48 2.86 1.29 2.71
CA THR A 48 4.21 0.86 3.05
C THR A 48 5.14 2.05 2.95
N LEU A 49 5.78 2.41 4.06
CA LEU A 49 6.75 3.49 4.15
C LEU A 49 8.15 2.89 4.12
N THR A 50 8.92 3.22 3.09
CA THR A 50 10.25 2.66 2.87
C THR A 50 11.30 3.78 2.87
N PRO A 51 12.34 3.71 3.73
CA PRO A 51 13.43 4.68 3.68
C PRO A 51 14.20 4.55 2.36
N THR A 52 14.59 5.67 1.79
CA THR A 52 15.41 5.73 0.58
C THR A 52 16.86 6.04 0.92
N SER A 53 17.79 5.77 -0.02
CA SER A 53 19.22 6.00 0.19
C SER A 53 19.60 7.48 0.34
N ASP A 54 18.75 8.40 -0.14
CA ASP A 54 18.92 9.86 -0.04
C ASP A 54 18.17 10.47 1.15
N ASN A 55 17.90 9.65 2.18
CA ASN A 55 17.28 10.07 3.44
C ASN A 55 15.87 10.66 3.28
N LYS A 56 15.11 10.12 2.34
CA LYS A 56 13.69 10.41 2.12
C LYS A 56 12.85 9.18 2.44
N THR A 57 11.55 9.30 2.30
CA THR A 57 10.63 8.17 2.51
C THR A 57 9.74 7.97 1.29
N ARG A 58 9.77 6.78 0.70
CA ARG A 58 8.79 6.36 -0.28
C ARG A 58 7.55 5.85 0.44
N VAL A 59 6.39 6.34 0.06
CA VAL A 59 5.07 5.94 0.55
C VAL A 59 4.31 5.28 -0.58
N ASP A 60 4.11 3.98 -0.49
CA ASP A 60 3.31 3.19 -1.42
C ASP A 60 1.97 2.85 -0.77
N ILE A 61 0.86 3.25 -1.37
CA ILE A 61 -0.49 2.94 -0.89
C ILE A 61 -1.12 1.93 -1.83
N THR A 62 -1.70 0.88 -1.27
CA THR A 62 -2.59 -0.04 -1.96
C THR A 62 -3.94 -0.02 -1.25
N LEU A 63 -5.01 0.28 -1.99
CA LEU A 63 -6.37 0.43 -1.48
C LEU A 63 -7.32 -0.48 -2.27
N THR A 64 -8.35 -0.96 -1.61
CA THR A 64 -9.47 -1.72 -2.21
C THR A 64 -10.78 -1.09 -1.82
N GLY A 65 -11.81 -1.27 -2.64
CA GLY A 65 -13.17 -0.76 -2.39
C GLY A 65 -13.40 0.65 -2.91
N GLU A 66 -12.44 1.26 -3.58
CA GLU A 66 -12.65 2.57 -4.23
C GLU A 66 -13.64 2.44 -5.40
N PRO A 67 -14.42 3.49 -5.69
CA PRO A 67 -15.27 3.51 -6.88
C PRO A 67 -14.44 3.49 -8.17
N ASP A 68 -14.99 2.87 -9.23
CA ASP A 68 -14.34 2.85 -10.54
C ASP A 68 -14.05 4.27 -11.05
N GLY A 69 -12.81 4.49 -11.48
CA GLY A 69 -12.36 5.79 -11.99
C GLY A 69 -12.18 6.88 -10.93
N ALA A 70 -12.24 6.53 -9.64
CA ALA A 70 -11.96 7.47 -8.56
C ALA A 70 -10.53 7.97 -8.60
N SER A 71 -10.33 9.22 -8.19
CA SER A 71 -9.02 9.79 -7.88
C SER A 71 -9.13 10.44 -6.50
N GLU A 72 -8.56 9.78 -5.52
CA GLU A 72 -8.72 10.11 -4.12
C GLU A 72 -7.49 10.82 -3.59
N PRO A 73 -7.58 12.13 -3.27
CA PRO A 73 -6.47 12.83 -2.66
C PRO A 73 -6.01 12.15 -1.38
N ALA A 74 -4.70 12.10 -1.19
CA ALA A 74 -4.07 11.49 -0.03
C ALA A 74 -3.09 12.48 0.62
N HIS A 75 -3.06 12.51 1.94
CA HIS A 75 -2.17 13.37 2.71
C HIS A 75 -1.71 12.68 3.99
N ILE A 76 -0.57 13.14 4.52
CA ILE A 76 -0.19 12.89 5.91
C ILE A 76 -0.61 14.10 6.74
N HIS A 77 -1.37 13.86 7.79
CA HIS A 77 -1.89 14.86 8.72
C HIS A 77 -1.31 14.65 10.11
N LYS A 78 -1.28 15.70 10.93
CA LYS A 78 -1.08 15.59 12.38
C LYS A 78 -2.33 15.04 13.05
N GLY A 79 -2.13 14.32 14.15
CA GLY A 79 -3.18 13.71 14.95
C GLY A 79 -3.48 12.27 14.55
N PRO A 80 -4.24 11.56 15.41
CA PRO A 80 -4.74 10.22 15.07
C PRO A 80 -5.92 10.32 14.12
N CYS A 81 -6.24 9.21 13.43
CA CYS A 81 -7.37 9.15 12.48
C CYS A 81 -8.72 9.64 13.03
N LYS A 82 -8.93 9.51 14.34
CA LYS A 82 -10.16 9.98 15.01
C LYS A 82 -10.19 11.49 15.30
N SER A 83 -9.06 12.20 15.14
CA SER A 83 -8.93 13.61 15.44
C SER A 83 -7.77 14.24 14.66
N LEU A 84 -7.91 14.28 13.34
CA LEU A 84 -6.89 14.85 12.46
C LEU A 84 -6.91 16.38 12.50
N ASP A 85 -5.71 16.98 12.45
CA ASP A 85 -5.58 18.38 12.06
C ASP A 85 -6.05 18.51 10.60
N PRO A 86 -7.02 19.37 10.29
CA PRO A 86 -7.52 19.51 8.92
C PRO A 86 -6.46 20.02 7.93
N LYS A 87 -5.37 20.62 8.43
CA LYS A 87 -4.27 21.09 7.58
C LYS A 87 -3.29 19.93 7.29
N PRO A 88 -3.10 19.55 6.01
CA PRO A 88 -2.11 18.55 5.65
C PRO A 88 -0.69 18.96 6.03
N THR A 89 0.10 18.02 6.49
CA THR A 89 1.54 18.24 6.75
C THR A 89 2.38 17.87 5.52
N TYR A 90 2.07 16.74 4.88
CA TYR A 90 2.74 16.30 3.66
C TYR A 90 1.71 15.86 2.62
N PRO A 91 1.77 16.42 1.40
CA PRO A 91 0.95 15.94 0.29
C PRO A 91 1.45 14.58 -0.19
N LEU A 92 0.52 13.73 -0.61
CA LEU A 92 0.80 12.47 -1.31
C LEU A 92 0.14 12.50 -2.68
N THR A 93 0.62 11.66 -3.58
CA THR A 93 -0.06 11.42 -4.86
C THR A 93 -1.43 10.81 -4.61
N SER A 94 -2.45 11.28 -5.32
CA SER A 94 -3.81 10.73 -5.21
C SER A 94 -3.81 9.24 -5.54
N VAL A 95 -4.63 8.47 -4.80
CA VAL A 95 -4.87 7.07 -5.11
C VAL A 95 -5.77 6.98 -6.34
N ALA A 96 -5.35 6.25 -7.33
CA ALA A 96 -6.11 5.97 -8.55
C ALA A 96 -5.87 4.52 -8.96
N GLY A 97 -6.94 3.78 -9.30
CA GLY A 97 -6.85 2.34 -9.57
C GLY A 97 -6.31 1.55 -8.38
N GLY A 98 -6.62 1.97 -7.14
CA GLY A 98 -6.21 1.33 -5.91
C GLY A 98 -4.75 1.53 -5.53
N LYS A 99 -4.00 2.43 -6.18
CA LYS A 99 -2.56 2.58 -5.96
C LYS A 99 -2.10 4.03 -5.98
N SER A 100 -1.07 4.29 -5.19
CA SER A 100 -0.35 5.57 -5.18
C SER A 100 1.09 5.32 -4.73
N THR A 101 2.02 6.07 -5.30
CA THR A 101 3.42 6.11 -4.86
C THR A 101 3.87 7.56 -4.76
N THR A 102 4.46 7.92 -3.63
CA THR A 102 5.00 9.26 -3.38
C THR A 102 6.35 9.15 -2.70
N VAL A 103 7.31 9.98 -3.06
CA VAL A 103 8.52 10.18 -2.27
C VAL A 103 8.36 11.47 -1.47
N VAL A 104 8.32 11.35 -0.15
CA VAL A 104 8.23 12.47 0.79
C VAL A 104 9.65 12.86 1.20
N ASP A 105 9.95 14.16 1.14
CA ASP A 105 11.30 14.70 1.35
C ASP A 105 11.66 14.86 2.83
N VAL A 106 11.43 13.80 3.59
CA VAL A 106 11.84 13.67 4.99
C VAL A 106 12.22 12.22 5.30
N PRO A 107 13.13 11.98 6.25
CA PRO A 107 13.48 10.63 6.67
C PRO A 107 12.29 9.95 7.37
N LEU A 108 12.25 8.63 7.30
CA LEU A 108 11.19 7.83 7.91
C LEU A 108 11.02 8.12 9.41
N SER A 109 12.11 8.40 10.12
CA SER A 109 12.08 8.75 11.55
C SER A 109 11.23 9.98 11.86
N GLN A 110 11.13 10.94 10.93
CA GLN A 110 10.25 12.11 11.11
C GLN A 110 8.77 11.77 10.90
N LEU A 111 8.46 10.70 10.22
CA LEU A 111 7.09 10.21 10.06
C LEU A 111 6.66 9.29 11.21
N GLN A 112 7.60 8.66 11.89
CA GLN A 112 7.34 7.71 12.99
C GLN A 112 7.34 8.37 14.37
N THR A 113 6.69 9.52 14.50
CA THR A 113 6.55 10.22 15.79
C THR A 113 5.42 9.67 16.66
N GLY A 114 4.53 8.84 16.09
CA GLY A 114 3.32 8.36 16.76
C GLY A 114 2.16 9.36 16.76
N SER A 115 2.32 10.51 16.08
CA SER A 115 1.33 11.58 16.03
C SER A 115 0.94 12.02 14.61
N LEU A 116 1.19 11.15 13.63
CA LEU A 116 0.84 11.38 12.23
C LEU A 116 -0.05 10.25 11.71
N ALA A 117 -0.91 10.57 10.74
CA ALA A 117 -1.76 9.60 10.07
C ALA A 117 -1.83 9.88 8.57
N ILE A 118 -1.97 8.83 7.77
CA ILE A 118 -2.28 8.91 6.35
C ILE A 118 -3.79 8.95 6.21
N ASN A 119 -4.32 9.97 5.53
CA ASN A 119 -5.74 10.12 5.29
C ASN A 119 -6.04 10.20 3.80
N LEU A 120 -7.12 9.56 3.38
CA LEU A 120 -7.63 9.57 2.03
C LEU A 120 -8.98 10.27 2.00
N HIS A 121 -9.20 11.08 0.96
CA HIS A 121 -10.38 11.90 0.75
C HIS A 121 -11.16 11.40 -0.46
N GLU A 122 -12.47 11.60 -0.45
CA GLU A 122 -13.36 11.10 -1.51
C GLU A 122 -12.99 11.62 -2.91
N SER A 123 -12.69 12.93 -3.01
CA SER A 123 -12.26 13.58 -4.25
C SER A 123 -11.70 14.97 -3.97
N ALA A 124 -11.11 15.60 -4.98
CA ALA A 124 -10.63 16.97 -4.87
C ALA A 124 -11.78 17.98 -4.61
N SER A 125 -12.97 17.71 -5.10
CA SER A 125 -14.18 18.54 -4.86
C SER A 125 -14.89 18.22 -3.55
N ALA A 126 -14.61 17.06 -2.95
CA ALA A 126 -15.16 16.60 -1.68
C ALA A 126 -14.04 16.29 -0.67
N ILE A 127 -13.07 17.18 -0.57
CA ILE A 127 -11.86 17.02 0.27
C ILE A 127 -12.19 16.91 1.77
N GLN A 128 -13.36 17.32 2.20
CA GLN A 128 -13.82 17.21 3.60
C GLN A 128 -14.34 15.81 3.92
N ASN A 129 -14.63 15.00 2.91
CA ASN A 129 -15.13 13.65 3.09
C ASN A 129 -13.94 12.68 3.16
N TYR A 130 -13.71 12.14 4.35
CA TYR A 130 -12.65 11.17 4.60
C TYR A 130 -13.17 9.76 4.30
N VAL A 131 -12.46 9.02 3.49
CA VAL A 131 -12.87 7.66 3.08
C VAL A 131 -12.04 6.56 3.73
N ALA A 132 -10.78 6.84 4.06
CA ALA A 132 -9.92 5.87 4.74
C ALA A 132 -8.78 6.55 5.49
N CYS A 133 -8.28 5.92 6.55
CA CYS A 133 -7.21 6.48 7.36
C CYS A 133 -6.38 5.38 8.04
N GLY A 134 -5.08 5.64 8.20
CA GLY A 134 -4.16 4.77 8.93
C GLY A 134 -3.19 5.57 9.80
N ASN A 135 -3.10 5.23 11.08
CA ASN A 135 -2.14 5.86 11.99
C ASN A 135 -0.73 5.35 11.70
N ILE A 136 0.22 6.26 11.49
CA ILE A 136 1.64 5.91 11.35
C ILE A 136 2.18 5.57 12.74
N PRO A 137 2.71 4.34 12.96
CA PRO A 137 3.20 3.95 14.28
C PRO A 137 4.47 4.72 14.64
N ALA A 138 4.67 4.93 15.93
CA ALA A 138 5.95 5.40 16.44
C ALA A 138 7.07 4.40 16.10
N ALA A 139 8.31 4.89 16.00
CA ALA A 139 9.46 4.02 15.86
C ALA A 139 9.58 3.08 17.07
N ALA A 140 9.99 1.82 16.82
CA ALA A 140 10.22 0.86 17.90
C ALA A 140 11.32 1.36 18.84
N GLY A 141 11.07 1.35 20.15
CA GLY A 141 12.04 1.77 21.17
C GLY A 141 11.96 3.25 21.58
N MET A 142 10.93 3.94 21.14
CA MET A 142 10.62 5.29 21.65
C MET A 142 9.50 5.24 22.68
#